data_1fd99feb3eea195de2f9087fbd4d7860
#
_entry.id   1fd99feb3eea195de2f9087fbd4d7860
#
_cell.length_a   1.000
_cell.length_b   1.000
_cell.length_c   1.000
_cell.angle_alpha   90.00
_cell.angle_beta   90.00
_cell.angle_gamma   90.00
#
_symmetry.space_group_name_H-M   'P 1'
#
loop_
_entity.id
_entity.type
_entity.pdbx_description
1 polymer ?
#
loop_
_entity_poly.entity_id
_entity_poly.type
_entity_poly.pdbx_seq_one_letter_code
_entity_poly.pdbx_strand_id
1 'polypeptide(L)'
;MGTDTPNTETRALRDGLFNRLPDADAACPYGECEGDGWITDEATKTARPCKCQKQRASARRTRGLTREIPERYRHIGLDSPEVEELAARAPAQVRSARRYAETIDDQLDKGTGLGFHGDPGTGKTMLAFMITRSAIEAGRTVAVYSFPRLLAAIRDSYRDDATDGYGAFLDKLVDVDLLQLDDLGAERPTEWAAEQIFLIIDGRYEAKRSVVYTTNLALPGGEGGSEETLAERIGPRVMSRLGEMAPPVPLFGADQRSHLAPDLP
;
A
#
# COMPACT_ATOMS: atom_id res chain seq x y z
N MET A 1 -37.60 -8.71 -16.24
CA MET A 1 -36.40 -9.38 -15.75
C MET A 1 -35.25 -8.94 -16.64
N GLY A 2 -34.59 -7.87 -16.26
CA GLY A 2 -33.42 -7.34 -16.94
C GLY A 2 -32.21 -7.66 -16.10
N THR A 3 -31.33 -8.53 -16.60
CA THR A 3 -30.04 -8.85 -16.02
C THR A 3 -29.08 -7.73 -16.42
N ASP A 4 -28.80 -6.82 -15.49
CA ASP A 4 -27.69 -5.86 -15.61
C ASP A 4 -26.36 -6.62 -15.52
N THR A 5 -25.83 -6.97 -16.66
CA THR A 5 -24.41 -7.37 -16.80
C THR A 5 -23.58 -6.10 -16.66
N PRO A 6 -22.62 -6.01 -15.70
CA PRO A 6 -21.75 -4.84 -15.61
C PRO A 6 -20.94 -4.72 -16.88
N ASN A 7 -21.04 -3.54 -17.50
CA ASN A 7 -20.46 -3.19 -18.77
C ASN A 7 -18.94 -3.46 -18.81
N THR A 8 -18.51 -4.26 -19.77
CA THR A 8 -17.11 -4.67 -20.02
C THR A 8 -16.18 -3.45 -20.18
N GLU A 9 -16.69 -2.31 -20.67
CA GLU A 9 -15.97 -1.05 -20.77
C GLU A 9 -15.61 -0.44 -19.40
N THR A 10 -16.52 -0.54 -18.41
CA THR A 10 -16.26 -0.04 -17.03
C THR A 10 -15.19 -0.88 -16.34
N ARG A 11 -15.07 -2.16 -16.68
CA ARG A 11 -14.05 -3.06 -16.15
C ARG A 11 -12.68 -2.77 -16.78
N ALA A 12 -12.60 -2.56 -18.09
CA ALA A 12 -11.38 -2.19 -18.80
C ALA A 12 -10.83 -0.82 -18.37
N LEU A 13 -11.71 0.15 -18.08
CA LEU A 13 -11.33 1.45 -17.52
C LEU A 13 -10.79 1.34 -16.09
N ARG A 14 -11.38 0.47 -15.26
CA ARG A 14 -10.86 0.17 -13.92
C ARG A 14 -9.48 -0.48 -13.98
N ASP A 15 -9.29 -1.48 -14.81
CA ASP A 15 -8.01 -2.20 -14.94
C ASP A 15 -6.90 -1.31 -15.50
N GLY A 16 -7.22 -0.36 -16.38
CA GLY A 16 -6.29 0.67 -16.88
C GLY A 16 -5.86 1.70 -15.84
N LEU A 17 -6.74 2.01 -14.85
CA LEU A 17 -6.44 2.96 -13.77
C LEU A 17 -5.35 2.45 -12.80
N PHE A 18 -5.18 1.14 -12.70
CA PHE A 18 -4.23 0.50 -11.76
C PHE A 18 -2.91 0.10 -12.40
N ASN A 19 -2.81 0.21 -13.73
CA ASN A 19 -1.58 -0.13 -14.45
C ASN A 19 -0.47 0.92 -14.29
N ARG A 20 -0.85 2.17 -14.00
CA ARG A 20 0.05 3.28 -13.64
C ARG A 20 -0.74 4.18 -12.71
N LEU A 21 -0.12 4.76 -11.68
CA LEU A 21 -0.65 5.99 -11.12
C LEU A 21 -0.94 6.92 -12.29
N PRO A 22 -2.14 7.50 -12.39
CA PRO A 22 -2.50 8.28 -13.55
C PRO A 22 -1.41 9.32 -13.78
N ASP A 23 -0.84 9.32 -14.99
CA ASP A 23 0.12 10.36 -15.35
C ASP A 23 -0.56 11.70 -15.11
N ALA A 24 0.10 12.60 -14.40
CA ALA A 24 -0.49 13.89 -14.03
C ALA A 24 -0.98 14.67 -15.27
N ASP A 25 -0.50 14.29 -16.45
CA ASP A 25 -0.80 14.91 -17.75
C ASP A 25 -1.67 14.02 -18.66
N ALA A 26 -2.13 12.84 -18.20
CA ALA A 26 -2.99 11.95 -18.97
C ALA A 26 -4.44 12.50 -19.11
N ALA A 27 -5.18 12.01 -20.11
CA ALA A 27 -6.60 12.27 -20.26
C ALA A 27 -7.38 11.87 -18.99
N CYS A 28 -8.54 12.50 -18.76
CA CYS A 28 -9.36 12.20 -17.60
C CYS A 28 -9.78 10.71 -17.56
N PRO A 29 -9.41 9.94 -16.52
CA PRO A 29 -9.75 8.52 -16.45
C PRO A 29 -11.25 8.26 -16.30
N TYR A 30 -12.04 9.27 -15.96
CA TYR A 30 -13.50 9.18 -15.84
C TYR A 30 -14.22 9.74 -17.07
N GLY A 31 -13.50 10.36 -18.02
CA GLY A 31 -14.11 11.02 -19.17
C GLY A 31 -15.00 12.23 -18.81
N GLU A 32 -14.93 12.73 -17.57
CA GLU A 32 -15.79 13.80 -17.05
C GLU A 32 -15.21 15.21 -17.27
N CYS A 33 -13.92 15.33 -17.57
CA CYS A 33 -13.24 16.60 -17.87
C CYS A 33 -12.23 16.43 -19.01
N GLU A 34 -11.78 17.54 -19.60
CA GLU A 34 -10.81 17.54 -20.71
C GLU A 34 -9.36 17.24 -20.29
N GLY A 35 -9.15 16.80 -19.05
CA GLY A 35 -7.83 16.49 -18.51
C GLY A 35 -7.26 17.56 -17.61
N ASP A 36 -7.94 18.68 -17.41
CA ASP A 36 -7.56 19.79 -16.54
C ASP A 36 -7.99 19.59 -15.06
N GLY A 37 -8.84 18.59 -14.82
CA GLY A 37 -9.39 18.30 -13.49
C GLY A 37 -10.63 19.11 -13.13
N TRP A 38 -11.21 19.84 -14.09
CA TRP A 38 -12.40 20.65 -13.88
C TRP A 38 -13.54 20.25 -14.83
N ILE A 39 -14.74 20.21 -14.32
CA ILE A 39 -15.96 20.02 -15.11
C ILE A 39 -16.63 21.39 -15.23
N THR A 40 -16.61 21.95 -16.42
CA THR A 40 -17.22 23.25 -16.72
C THR A 40 -18.64 23.05 -17.23
N ASP A 41 -19.57 23.83 -16.70
CA ASP A 41 -20.94 23.95 -17.22
C ASP A 41 -21.07 25.31 -17.92
N GLU A 42 -21.12 25.30 -19.24
CA GLU A 42 -21.18 26.51 -20.05
C GLU A 42 -22.53 27.24 -19.88
N ALA A 43 -23.61 26.52 -19.57
CA ALA A 43 -24.96 27.12 -19.40
C ALA A 43 -25.04 27.91 -18.10
N THR A 44 -24.42 27.44 -17.02
CA THR A 44 -24.43 28.10 -15.71
C THR A 44 -23.18 28.93 -15.44
N LYS A 45 -22.18 28.87 -16.33
CA LYS A 45 -20.82 29.47 -16.17
C LYS A 45 -20.17 29.09 -14.85
N THR A 46 -20.38 27.87 -14.39
CA THR A 46 -19.79 27.35 -13.16
C THR A 46 -18.78 26.25 -13.49
N ALA A 47 -17.76 26.10 -12.62
CA ALA A 47 -16.81 25.02 -12.70
C ALA A 47 -16.80 24.26 -11.36
N ARG A 48 -16.82 22.92 -11.42
CA ARG A 48 -16.68 22.07 -10.24
C ARG A 48 -15.48 21.12 -10.41
N PRO A 49 -14.81 20.72 -9.32
CA PRO A 49 -13.70 19.82 -9.42
C PRO A 49 -14.14 18.43 -9.93
N CYS A 50 -13.40 17.88 -10.89
CA CYS A 50 -13.54 16.50 -11.32
C CYS A 50 -12.96 15.55 -10.26
N LYS A 51 -13.52 14.36 -10.14
CA LYS A 51 -13.00 13.29 -9.26
C LYS A 51 -11.50 12.98 -9.55
N CYS A 52 -11.06 13.13 -10.80
CA CYS A 52 -9.67 12.91 -11.17
C CYS A 52 -8.70 13.93 -10.55
N GLN A 53 -9.17 15.09 -10.08
CA GLN A 53 -8.30 16.15 -9.53
C GLN A 53 -7.50 15.67 -8.30
N LYS A 54 -8.18 14.99 -7.36
CA LYS A 54 -7.53 14.43 -6.17
C LYS A 54 -6.47 13.38 -6.56
N GLN A 55 -6.81 12.47 -7.46
CA GLN A 55 -5.89 11.42 -7.92
C GLN A 55 -4.68 11.99 -8.67
N ARG A 56 -4.88 13.04 -9.48
CA ARG A 56 -3.79 13.74 -10.18
C ARG A 56 -2.85 14.46 -9.22
N ALA A 57 -3.41 15.14 -8.22
CA ALA A 57 -2.63 15.78 -7.18
C ALA A 57 -1.81 14.75 -6.37
N SER A 58 -2.41 13.59 -6.07
CA SER A 58 -1.73 12.45 -5.45
C SER A 58 -0.60 11.92 -6.34
N ALA A 59 -0.89 11.64 -7.62
CA ALA A 59 0.10 11.15 -8.57
C ALA A 59 1.30 12.10 -8.74
N ARG A 60 1.06 13.41 -8.74
CA ARG A 60 2.15 14.41 -8.79
C ARG A 60 3.03 14.36 -7.54
N ARG A 61 2.44 14.23 -6.35
CA ARG A 61 3.17 14.16 -5.08
C ARG A 61 3.95 12.85 -4.91
N THR A 62 3.45 11.75 -5.46
CA THR A 62 4.09 10.43 -5.39
C THR A 62 5.01 10.14 -6.58
N ARG A 63 5.18 11.09 -7.51
CA ARG A 63 6.07 10.91 -8.68
C ARG A 63 7.48 10.55 -8.21
N GLY A 64 7.96 9.39 -8.64
CA GLY A 64 9.27 8.85 -8.25
C GLY A 64 9.27 7.96 -7.00
N LEU A 65 8.18 7.93 -6.19
CA LEU A 65 8.10 7.09 -5.00
C LEU A 65 7.44 5.74 -5.23
N THR A 66 6.43 5.67 -6.11
CA THR A 66 5.69 4.43 -6.30
C THR A 66 6.34 3.60 -7.38
N ARG A 67 6.89 2.46 -6.99
CA ARG A 67 7.14 1.38 -7.93
C ARG A 67 5.83 0.64 -8.17
N GLU A 68 5.64 0.15 -9.40
CA GLU A 68 4.40 -0.48 -9.85
C GLU A 68 3.89 -1.53 -8.88
N ILE A 69 2.58 -1.50 -8.61
CA ILE A 69 1.91 -2.63 -7.97
C ILE A 69 2.18 -3.88 -8.82
N PRO A 70 2.71 -4.96 -8.23
CA PRO A 70 2.99 -6.18 -8.99
C PRO A 70 1.75 -6.65 -9.73
N GLU A 71 1.90 -7.09 -10.99
CA GLU A 71 0.79 -7.45 -11.87
C GLU A 71 -0.23 -8.37 -11.21
N ARG A 72 0.25 -9.37 -10.47
CA ARG A 72 -0.59 -10.33 -9.73
C ARG A 72 -1.51 -9.70 -8.67
N TYR A 73 -1.26 -8.46 -8.25
CA TYR A 73 -2.08 -7.76 -7.24
C TYR A 73 -2.87 -6.58 -7.81
N ARG A 74 -2.73 -6.27 -9.09
CA ARG A 74 -3.40 -5.12 -9.71
C ARG A 74 -4.92 -5.24 -9.70
N HIS A 75 -5.45 -6.45 -9.78
CA HIS A 75 -6.87 -6.73 -9.77
C HIS A 75 -7.46 -6.85 -8.37
N ILE A 76 -6.64 -6.94 -7.33
CA ILE A 76 -7.08 -7.13 -5.96
C ILE A 76 -7.82 -5.90 -5.45
N GLY A 77 -9.05 -6.10 -5.00
CA GLY A 77 -9.91 -5.09 -4.38
C GLY A 77 -10.77 -5.74 -3.27
N LEU A 78 -11.69 -4.97 -2.69
CA LEU A 78 -12.52 -5.42 -1.57
C LEU A 78 -13.34 -6.67 -1.89
N ASP A 79 -13.87 -6.77 -3.12
CA ASP A 79 -14.78 -7.83 -3.56
C ASP A 79 -14.08 -8.84 -4.50
N SER A 80 -12.74 -8.91 -4.49
CA SER A 80 -12.01 -9.85 -5.32
C SER A 80 -12.23 -11.29 -4.85
N PRO A 81 -12.37 -12.27 -5.75
CA PRO A 81 -12.56 -13.67 -5.39
C PRO A 81 -11.54 -14.22 -4.41
N GLU A 82 -10.27 -13.81 -4.56
CA GLU A 82 -9.17 -14.23 -3.69
C GLU A 82 -9.33 -13.69 -2.26
N VAL A 83 -9.92 -12.50 -2.11
CA VAL A 83 -10.24 -11.92 -0.79
C VAL A 83 -11.41 -12.67 -0.16
N GLU A 84 -12.42 -13.09 -0.94
CA GLU A 84 -13.52 -13.93 -0.45
C GLU A 84 -13.03 -15.33 -0.03
N GLU A 85 -12.14 -15.95 -0.81
CA GLU A 85 -11.51 -17.22 -0.45
C GLU A 85 -10.71 -17.09 0.86
N LEU A 86 -9.99 -16.00 1.04
CA LEU A 86 -9.28 -15.74 2.28
C LEU A 86 -10.26 -15.48 3.43
N ALA A 87 -11.37 -14.79 3.19
CA ALA A 87 -12.40 -14.53 4.20
C ALA A 87 -13.03 -15.82 4.75
N ALA A 88 -13.14 -16.88 3.94
CA ALA A 88 -13.61 -18.18 4.39
C ALA A 88 -12.65 -18.84 5.40
N ARG A 89 -11.35 -18.55 5.32
CA ARG A 89 -10.30 -19.13 6.18
C ARG A 89 -9.88 -18.24 7.34
N ALA A 90 -9.85 -16.93 7.12
CA ALA A 90 -9.42 -15.92 8.07
C ALA A 90 -10.45 -14.76 8.18
N PRO A 91 -11.68 -15.05 8.61
CA PRO A 91 -12.79 -14.09 8.55
C PRO A 91 -12.57 -12.84 9.41
N ALA A 92 -11.93 -12.97 10.56
CA ALA A 92 -11.68 -11.85 11.45
C ALA A 92 -10.65 -10.88 10.86
N GLN A 93 -9.58 -11.41 10.26
CA GLN A 93 -8.48 -10.67 9.65
C GLN A 93 -8.95 -9.93 8.40
N VAL A 94 -9.70 -10.60 7.54
CA VAL A 94 -10.28 -9.99 6.34
C VAL A 94 -11.29 -8.90 6.72
N ARG A 95 -12.14 -9.13 7.73
CA ARG A 95 -13.05 -8.06 8.24
C ARG A 95 -12.28 -6.85 8.75
N SER A 96 -11.18 -7.04 9.48
CA SER A 96 -10.34 -5.93 9.95
C SER A 96 -9.75 -5.13 8.79
N ALA A 97 -9.19 -5.82 7.79
CA ALA A 97 -8.63 -5.20 6.60
C ALA A 97 -9.70 -4.49 5.75
N ARG A 98 -10.88 -5.09 5.54
CA ARG A 98 -12.01 -4.47 4.83
C ARG A 98 -12.49 -3.22 5.55
N ARG A 99 -12.74 -3.29 6.85
CA ARG A 99 -13.17 -2.15 7.64
C ARG A 99 -12.16 -0.99 7.56
N TYR A 100 -10.89 -1.30 7.62
CA TYR A 100 -9.84 -0.29 7.44
C TYR A 100 -9.91 0.34 6.05
N ALA A 101 -10.03 -0.47 5.00
CA ALA A 101 -10.10 -0.01 3.61
C ALA A 101 -11.39 0.79 3.31
N GLU A 102 -12.53 0.41 3.88
CA GLU A 102 -13.81 1.13 3.77
C GLU A 102 -13.79 2.49 4.46
N THR A 103 -13.00 2.63 5.53
CA THR A 103 -12.83 3.88 6.28
C THR A 103 -11.48 4.53 6.03
N ILE A 104 -10.90 4.33 4.85
CA ILE A 104 -9.50 4.67 4.54
C ILE A 104 -9.16 6.13 4.81
N ASP A 105 -10.04 7.06 4.45
CA ASP A 105 -9.83 8.49 4.68
C ASP A 105 -9.68 8.81 6.18
N ASP A 106 -10.56 8.28 7.01
CA ASP A 106 -10.52 8.47 8.47
C ASP A 106 -9.28 7.83 9.11
N GLN A 107 -8.86 6.66 8.62
CA GLN A 107 -7.68 5.97 9.13
C GLN A 107 -6.40 6.75 8.79
N LEU A 108 -6.28 7.20 7.54
CA LEU A 108 -5.13 7.95 7.09
C LEU A 108 -5.04 9.33 7.76
N ASP A 109 -6.16 10.00 7.99
CA ASP A 109 -6.20 11.29 8.69
C ASP A 109 -5.81 11.17 10.18
N LYS A 110 -6.03 10.00 10.79
CA LYS A 110 -5.59 9.67 12.16
C LYS A 110 -4.14 9.19 12.22
N GLY A 111 -3.52 8.88 11.10
CA GLY A 111 -2.20 8.25 11.06
C GLY A 111 -2.20 6.79 11.48
N THR A 112 -3.37 6.12 11.47
CA THR A 112 -3.50 4.71 11.83
C THR A 112 -3.18 3.83 10.64
N GLY A 113 -2.34 2.81 10.84
CA GLY A 113 -1.98 1.79 9.86
C GLY A 113 -2.46 0.39 10.25
N LEU A 114 -1.92 -0.65 9.58
CA LEU A 114 -2.09 -2.05 9.95
C LEU A 114 -0.81 -2.85 9.68
N GLY A 115 -0.48 -3.78 10.59
CA GLY A 115 0.65 -4.69 10.44
C GLY A 115 0.19 -6.13 10.26
N PHE A 116 0.38 -6.71 9.06
CA PHE A 116 0.07 -8.12 8.82
C PHE A 116 1.28 -8.99 9.11
N HIS A 117 1.16 -9.95 10.03
CA HIS A 117 2.24 -10.86 10.39
C HIS A 117 1.78 -12.32 10.40
N GLY A 118 2.71 -13.27 10.25
CA GLY A 118 2.43 -14.70 10.29
C GLY A 118 3.08 -15.48 9.15
N ASP A 119 2.60 -16.70 8.90
CA ASP A 119 3.24 -17.65 8.00
C ASP A 119 3.30 -17.17 6.54
N PRO A 120 4.31 -17.59 5.77
CA PRO A 120 4.38 -17.32 4.34
C PRO A 120 3.14 -17.83 3.59
N GLY A 121 2.74 -17.14 2.51
CA GLY A 121 1.65 -17.58 1.64
C GLY A 121 0.23 -17.47 2.20
N THR A 122 0.02 -16.86 3.36
CA THR A 122 -1.28 -16.73 4.02
C THR A 122 -2.15 -15.57 3.55
N GLY A 123 -1.68 -14.73 2.61
CA GLY A 123 -2.45 -13.62 2.03
C GLY A 123 -2.14 -12.23 2.59
N LYS A 124 -1.13 -12.07 3.45
CA LYS A 124 -0.71 -10.76 4.04
C LYS A 124 -0.51 -9.67 3.00
N THR A 125 0.34 -9.93 2.03
CA THR A 125 0.65 -9.00 0.93
C THR A 125 -0.59 -8.66 0.11
N MET A 126 -1.49 -9.61 -0.12
CA MET A 126 -2.75 -9.38 -0.81
C MET A 126 -3.64 -8.39 -0.06
N LEU A 127 -3.83 -8.56 1.25
CA LEU A 127 -4.61 -7.63 2.08
C LEU A 127 -3.96 -6.24 2.13
N ALA A 128 -2.63 -6.15 2.20
CA ALA A 128 -1.93 -4.88 2.14
C ALA A 128 -2.18 -4.16 0.81
N PHE A 129 -2.16 -4.86 -0.33
CA PHE A 129 -2.49 -4.26 -1.63
C PHE A 129 -3.96 -3.88 -1.77
N MET A 130 -4.89 -4.65 -1.18
CA MET A 130 -6.31 -4.27 -1.12
C MET A 130 -6.48 -2.90 -0.44
N ILE A 131 -5.83 -2.69 0.70
CA ILE A 131 -5.84 -1.40 1.42
C ILE A 131 -5.19 -0.29 0.58
N THR A 132 -4.02 -0.56 0.01
CA THR A 132 -3.31 0.40 -0.85
C THR A 132 -4.16 0.84 -2.03
N ARG A 133 -4.87 -0.09 -2.65
CA ARG A 133 -5.81 0.22 -3.72
C ARG A 133 -6.92 1.16 -3.25
N SER A 134 -7.55 0.90 -2.11
CA SER A 134 -8.58 1.78 -1.54
C SER A 134 -8.04 3.20 -1.28
N ALA A 135 -6.80 3.33 -0.80
CA ALA A 135 -6.15 4.63 -0.62
C ALA A 135 -5.94 5.37 -1.96
N ILE A 136 -5.51 4.67 -3.01
CA ILE A 136 -5.35 5.23 -4.36
C ILE A 136 -6.71 5.66 -4.92
N GLU A 137 -7.75 4.83 -4.77
CA GLU A 137 -9.13 5.16 -5.21
C GLU A 137 -9.69 6.37 -4.49
N ALA A 138 -9.37 6.55 -3.21
CA ALA A 138 -9.71 7.74 -2.43
C ALA A 138 -8.89 8.99 -2.83
N GLY A 139 -7.88 8.85 -3.71
CA GLY A 139 -7.02 9.93 -4.16
C GLY A 139 -5.92 10.32 -3.17
N ARG A 140 -5.60 9.41 -2.24
CA ARG A 140 -4.51 9.60 -1.26
C ARG A 140 -3.15 9.36 -1.89
N THR A 141 -2.12 9.99 -1.33
CA THR A 141 -0.74 9.78 -1.73
C THR A 141 -0.21 8.47 -1.14
N VAL A 142 0.38 7.62 -1.99
CA VAL A 142 0.84 6.28 -1.57
C VAL A 142 2.25 6.02 -2.06
N ALA A 143 3.07 5.39 -1.20
CA ALA A 143 4.36 4.80 -1.57
C ALA A 143 4.35 3.30 -1.23
N VAL A 144 4.85 2.47 -2.15
CA VAL A 144 4.86 1.00 -1.99
C VAL A 144 6.26 0.48 -2.24
N TYR A 145 6.82 -0.22 -1.25
CA TYR A 145 8.13 -0.84 -1.36
C TYR A 145 8.15 -2.20 -0.67
N SER A 146 8.86 -3.17 -1.24
CA SER A 146 9.44 -4.23 -0.42
C SER A 146 10.64 -3.68 0.32
N PHE A 147 10.94 -4.21 1.51
CA PHE A 147 12.01 -3.69 2.36
C PHE A 147 13.38 -3.62 1.64
N PRO A 148 13.84 -4.66 0.91
CA PRO A 148 15.10 -4.57 0.16
C PRO A 148 15.09 -3.50 -0.93
N ARG A 149 13.94 -3.32 -1.62
CA ARG A 149 13.81 -2.31 -2.68
C ARG A 149 13.79 -0.89 -2.13
N LEU A 150 13.22 -0.69 -0.94
CA LEU A 150 13.29 0.60 -0.24
C LEU A 150 14.74 0.98 0.03
N LEU A 151 15.53 0.06 0.60
CA LEU A 151 16.94 0.30 0.88
C LEU A 151 17.76 0.58 -0.39
N ALA A 152 17.46 -0.12 -1.49
CA ALA A 152 18.08 0.17 -2.78
C ALA A 152 17.73 1.58 -3.29
N ALA A 153 16.45 1.97 -3.21
CA ALA A 153 16.01 3.30 -3.63
C ALA A 153 16.64 4.43 -2.79
N ILE A 154 16.81 4.20 -1.47
CA ILE A 154 17.52 5.14 -0.60
C ILE A 154 19.00 5.26 -1.02
N ARG A 155 19.68 4.14 -1.33
CA ARG A 155 21.07 4.19 -1.83
C ARG A 155 21.18 4.92 -3.17
N ASP A 156 20.23 4.71 -4.06
CA ASP A 156 20.20 5.39 -5.36
C ASP A 156 20.01 6.91 -5.20
N SER A 157 19.32 7.37 -4.14
CA SER A 157 19.12 8.79 -3.86
C SER A 157 20.38 9.55 -3.40
N TYR A 158 21.46 8.84 -3.05
CA TYR A 158 22.76 9.46 -2.76
C TYR A 158 23.57 9.82 -4.01
N ARG A 159 23.14 9.39 -5.19
CA ARG A 159 23.88 9.64 -6.43
C ARG A 159 23.68 11.09 -6.88
N ASP A 160 24.71 11.70 -7.44
CA ASP A 160 24.68 13.08 -7.94
C ASP A 160 23.67 13.29 -9.09
N ASP A 161 23.35 12.22 -9.83
CA ASP A 161 22.39 12.22 -10.93
C ASP A 161 20.95 11.82 -10.50
N ALA A 162 20.70 11.66 -9.20
CA ALA A 162 19.38 11.32 -8.69
C ALA A 162 18.39 12.46 -8.92
N THR A 163 17.18 12.13 -9.35
CA THR A 163 16.08 13.09 -9.56
C THR A 163 15.74 13.86 -8.28
N ASP A 164 15.82 13.18 -7.16
CA ASP A 164 15.66 13.72 -5.81
C ASP A 164 16.89 13.34 -5.00
N GLY A 165 17.52 14.31 -4.35
CA GLY A 165 18.59 14.02 -3.38
C GLY A 165 18.03 13.27 -2.15
N TYR A 166 18.92 12.63 -1.39
CA TYR A 166 18.58 11.79 -0.23
C TYR A 166 17.56 12.43 0.72
N GLY A 167 17.79 13.70 1.14
CA GLY A 167 16.87 14.38 2.05
C GLY A 167 15.46 14.52 1.49
N ALA A 168 15.34 14.99 0.25
CA ALA A 168 14.05 15.14 -0.42
C ALA A 168 13.34 13.80 -0.64
N PHE A 169 14.09 12.71 -0.85
CA PHE A 169 13.53 11.37 -0.97
C PHE A 169 12.97 10.86 0.37
N LEU A 170 13.70 11.07 1.48
CA LEU A 170 13.21 10.75 2.83
C LEU A 170 11.97 11.58 3.19
N ASP A 171 11.98 12.88 2.94
CA ASP A 171 10.84 13.76 3.18
C ASP A 171 9.58 13.24 2.45
N LYS A 172 9.72 12.85 1.18
CA LYS A 172 8.62 12.26 0.43
C LYS A 172 8.10 10.96 1.06
N LEU A 173 8.99 10.08 1.56
CA LEU A 173 8.59 8.84 2.25
C LEU A 173 7.88 9.12 3.57
N VAL A 174 8.22 10.20 4.25
CA VAL A 174 7.54 10.66 5.47
C VAL A 174 6.18 11.29 5.14
N ASP A 175 6.09 12.11 4.08
CA ASP A 175 4.93 12.95 3.80
C ASP A 175 3.75 12.22 3.13
N VAL A 176 3.98 11.13 2.39
CA VAL A 176 2.86 10.40 1.76
C VAL A 176 1.84 9.93 2.80
N ASP A 177 0.56 9.96 2.44
CA ASP A 177 -0.52 9.58 3.36
C ASP A 177 -0.38 8.11 3.81
N LEU A 178 -0.01 7.21 2.88
CA LEU A 178 0.19 5.79 3.17
C LEU A 178 1.55 5.30 2.65
N LEU A 179 2.35 4.71 3.53
CA LEU A 179 3.53 3.93 3.17
C LEU A 179 3.23 2.45 3.35
N GLN A 180 3.29 1.67 2.26
CA GLN A 180 3.25 0.20 2.33
C GLN A 180 4.68 -0.35 2.30
N LEU A 181 5.02 -1.16 3.33
CA LEU A 181 6.27 -1.90 3.44
C LEU A 181 6.00 -3.40 3.40
N ASP A 182 6.34 -4.04 2.28
CA ASP A 182 6.17 -5.49 2.12
C ASP A 182 7.42 -6.23 2.57
N ASP A 183 7.22 -7.39 3.23
CA ASP A 183 8.28 -8.26 3.75
C ASP A 183 9.29 -7.56 4.69
N LEU A 184 8.76 -6.73 5.62
CA LEU A 184 9.58 -6.03 6.61
C LEU A 184 10.38 -7.01 7.47
N GLY A 185 11.69 -6.83 7.54
CA GLY A 185 12.60 -7.68 8.29
C GLY A 185 12.99 -8.98 7.56
N ALA A 186 12.66 -9.18 6.28
CA ALA A 186 13.04 -10.37 5.51
C ALA A 186 14.55 -10.60 5.47
N GLU A 187 15.34 -9.54 5.47
CA GLU A 187 16.80 -9.60 5.53
C GLU A 187 17.29 -8.97 6.83
N ARG A 188 18.45 -9.44 7.33
CA ARG A 188 19.09 -8.76 8.47
C ARG A 188 19.60 -7.41 8.01
N PRO A 189 19.09 -6.32 8.59
CA PRO A 189 19.56 -5.00 8.22
C PRO A 189 20.98 -4.79 8.73
N THR A 190 21.79 -4.11 7.92
CA THR A 190 23.02 -3.49 8.41
C THR A 190 22.67 -2.34 9.37
N GLU A 191 23.63 -1.84 10.17
CA GLU A 191 23.42 -0.67 11.03
C GLU A 191 22.86 0.52 10.24
N TRP A 192 23.38 0.77 9.05
CA TRP A 192 22.85 1.79 8.14
C TRP A 192 21.38 1.56 7.79
N ALA A 193 21.00 0.33 7.45
CA ALA A 193 19.60 0.01 7.09
C ALA A 193 18.66 0.16 8.29
N ALA A 194 19.12 -0.21 9.50
CA ALA A 194 18.37 -0.01 10.74
C ALA A 194 18.18 1.48 11.05
N GLU A 195 19.17 2.31 10.78
CA GLU A 195 19.06 3.76 10.90
C GLU A 195 18.05 4.33 9.89
N GLN A 196 18.08 3.91 8.62
CA GLN A 196 17.15 4.40 7.61
C GLN A 196 15.69 4.06 7.96
N ILE A 197 15.42 2.83 8.34
CA ILE A 197 14.05 2.45 8.74
C ILE A 197 13.59 3.21 9.98
N PHE A 198 14.50 3.44 10.94
CA PHE A 198 14.18 4.25 12.11
C PHE A 198 13.80 5.68 11.71
N LEU A 199 14.58 6.37 10.87
CA LEU A 199 14.29 7.73 10.42
C LEU A 199 12.93 7.83 9.73
N ILE A 200 12.59 6.87 8.87
CA ILE A 200 11.32 6.85 8.15
C ILE A 200 10.15 6.61 9.12
N ILE A 201 10.23 5.59 9.97
CA ILE A 201 9.13 5.24 10.88
C ILE A 201 8.95 6.30 11.96
N ASP A 202 10.04 6.83 12.49
CA ASP A 202 10.02 7.91 13.48
C ASP A 202 9.38 9.18 12.91
N GLY A 203 9.84 9.63 11.73
CA GLY A 203 9.27 10.79 11.07
C GLY A 203 7.78 10.61 10.76
N ARG A 204 7.35 9.42 10.32
CA ARG A 204 5.94 9.12 10.06
C ARG A 204 5.10 9.09 11.35
N TYR A 205 5.66 8.53 12.42
CA TYR A 205 5.03 8.54 13.74
C TYR A 205 4.77 9.96 14.24
N GLU A 206 5.79 10.83 14.19
CA GLU A 206 5.67 12.24 14.57
C GLU A 206 4.69 13.02 13.68
N ALA A 207 4.72 12.77 12.38
CA ALA A 207 3.83 13.41 11.40
C ALA A 207 2.41 12.81 11.35
N LYS A 208 2.11 11.79 12.18
CA LYS A 208 0.85 11.03 12.16
C LYS A 208 0.51 10.52 10.75
N ARG A 209 1.46 9.84 10.12
CA ARG A 209 1.32 9.25 8.78
C ARG A 209 1.22 7.73 8.85
N SER A 210 0.27 7.16 8.14
CA SER A 210 -0.06 5.73 8.22
C SER A 210 0.98 4.83 7.56
N VAL A 211 1.24 3.68 8.20
CA VAL A 211 2.08 2.61 7.67
C VAL A 211 1.27 1.32 7.60
N VAL A 212 1.26 0.68 6.43
CA VAL A 212 0.81 -0.71 6.30
C VAL A 212 2.04 -1.57 6.02
N TYR A 213 2.28 -2.58 6.86
CA TYR A 213 3.43 -3.46 6.65
C TYR A 213 3.03 -4.93 6.68
N THR A 214 3.84 -5.76 6.03
CA THR A 214 3.76 -7.21 6.12
C THR A 214 5.08 -7.78 6.64
N THR A 215 5.02 -8.87 7.38
CA THR A 215 6.20 -9.59 7.85
C THR A 215 5.91 -11.07 8.06
N ASN A 216 6.92 -11.91 7.85
CA ASN A 216 6.87 -13.34 8.20
C ASN A 216 7.49 -13.61 9.57
N LEU A 217 7.99 -12.59 10.25
CA LEU A 217 8.61 -12.73 11.56
C LEU A 217 7.56 -12.67 12.67
N ALA A 218 7.84 -13.36 13.77
CA ALA A 218 7.04 -13.27 14.98
C ALA A 218 7.13 -11.86 15.57
N LEU A 219 6.04 -11.41 16.20
CA LEU A 219 6.05 -10.20 17.00
C LEU A 219 6.44 -10.54 18.45
N PRO A 220 6.97 -9.57 19.21
CA PRO A 220 7.33 -9.79 20.61
C PRO A 220 6.15 -10.32 21.44
N GLY A 221 6.32 -11.46 22.10
CA GLY A 221 5.28 -12.09 22.92
C GLY A 221 4.17 -12.79 22.14
N GLY A 222 4.28 -12.89 20.82
CA GLY A 222 3.33 -13.60 19.96
C GLY A 222 3.63 -15.08 19.80
N GLU A 223 2.59 -15.89 19.53
CA GLU A 223 2.74 -17.26 19.07
C GLU A 223 3.25 -17.25 17.61
N GLY A 224 4.36 -17.93 17.34
CA GLY A 224 4.91 -18.07 16.00
C GLY A 224 6.30 -18.69 16.06
N GLY A 225 6.51 -19.74 15.26
CA GLY A 225 7.70 -20.60 15.30
C GLY A 225 8.99 -20.00 14.75
N SER A 226 9.12 -18.70 14.59
CA SER A 226 10.37 -18.06 14.22
C SER A 226 11.26 -17.88 15.45
N GLU A 227 12.50 -18.38 15.40
CA GLU A 227 13.51 -18.15 16.45
C GLU A 227 13.87 -16.66 16.60
N GLU A 228 13.60 -15.82 15.60
CA GLU A 228 13.93 -14.40 15.55
C GLU A 228 12.67 -13.57 15.36
N THR A 229 12.50 -12.54 16.19
CA THR A 229 11.35 -11.63 16.16
C THR A 229 11.59 -10.42 15.26
N LEU A 230 10.50 -9.76 14.84
CA LEU A 230 10.61 -8.51 14.08
C LEU A 230 11.35 -7.42 14.89
N ALA A 231 11.14 -7.38 16.22
CA ALA A 231 11.83 -6.41 17.09
C ALA A 231 13.35 -6.58 17.12
N GLU A 232 13.83 -7.83 17.09
CA GLU A 232 15.27 -8.13 17.00
C GLU A 232 15.83 -7.73 15.65
N ARG A 233 15.00 -7.77 14.62
CA ARG A 233 15.39 -7.47 13.24
C ARG A 233 15.46 -5.97 12.94
N ILE A 234 14.44 -5.20 13.34
CA ILE A 234 14.34 -3.76 13.01
C ILE A 234 14.62 -2.83 14.19
N GLY A 235 14.86 -3.40 15.36
CA GLY A 235 15.15 -2.68 16.58
C GLY A 235 13.89 -2.34 17.43
N PRO A 236 14.05 -2.30 18.77
CA PRO A 236 12.93 -2.13 19.69
C PRO A 236 12.23 -0.77 19.56
N ARG A 237 12.96 0.28 19.18
CA ARG A 237 12.38 1.63 18.99
C ARG A 237 11.42 1.69 17.81
N VAL A 238 11.81 1.11 16.67
CA VAL A 238 10.94 1.01 15.48
C VAL A 238 9.72 0.15 15.79
N MET A 239 9.93 -1.00 16.47
CA MET A 239 8.84 -1.89 16.84
C MET A 239 7.82 -1.23 17.78
N SER A 240 8.27 -0.44 18.76
CA SER A 240 7.39 0.31 19.64
C SER A 240 6.48 1.26 18.89
N ARG A 241 7.01 2.05 17.96
CA ARG A 241 6.24 2.98 17.12
C ARG A 241 5.26 2.25 16.19
N LEU A 242 5.72 1.18 15.54
CA LEU A 242 4.83 0.35 14.72
C LEU A 242 3.70 -0.26 15.53
N GLY A 243 3.97 -0.69 16.78
CA GLY A 243 2.94 -1.24 17.68
C GLY A 243 1.83 -0.23 18.02
N GLU A 244 2.16 1.06 18.12
CA GLU A 244 1.20 2.13 18.38
C GLU A 244 0.44 2.57 17.12
N MET A 245 1.17 2.78 16.00
CA MET A 245 0.58 3.35 14.78
C MET A 245 -0.04 2.33 13.83
N ALA A 246 0.35 1.06 13.90
CA ALA A 246 -0.07 0.01 12.99
C ALA A 246 -0.41 -1.30 13.75
N PRO A 247 -1.59 -1.41 14.37
CA PRO A 247 -2.01 -2.57 15.12
C PRO A 247 -1.80 -3.87 14.34
N PRO A 248 -1.29 -4.94 15.00
CA PRO A 248 -0.98 -6.19 14.33
C PRO A 248 -2.23 -7.02 14.04
N VAL A 249 -2.24 -7.63 12.85
CA VAL A 249 -3.27 -8.57 12.37
C VAL A 249 -2.58 -9.89 12.04
N PRO A 250 -2.79 -10.95 12.84
CA PRO A 250 -2.13 -12.24 12.64
C PRO A 250 -2.76 -13.02 11.49
N LEU A 251 -1.94 -13.56 10.58
CA LEU A 251 -2.34 -14.48 9.52
C LEU A 251 -1.44 -15.73 9.56
N PHE A 252 -1.89 -16.75 10.26
CA PHE A 252 -1.23 -18.04 10.36
C PHE A 252 -1.96 -19.09 9.52
N GLY A 253 -1.25 -20.12 9.07
CA GLY A 253 -1.82 -21.26 8.34
C GLY A 253 -0.95 -21.73 7.18
N ALA A 254 -1.48 -22.67 6.39
CA ALA A 254 -0.75 -23.26 5.26
C ALA A 254 -0.45 -22.25 4.15
N ASP A 255 0.69 -22.43 3.49
CA ASP A 255 1.06 -21.65 2.29
C ASP A 255 0.12 -22.00 1.13
N GLN A 256 -0.67 -21.01 0.71
CA GLN A 256 -1.65 -21.18 -0.37
C GLN A 256 -1.01 -21.24 -1.77
N ARG A 257 0.26 -20.88 -1.89
CA ARG A 257 1.02 -20.96 -3.15
C ARG A 257 1.44 -22.38 -3.48
N SER A 258 1.48 -23.28 -2.49
CA SER A 258 1.84 -24.69 -2.69
C SER A 258 0.81 -25.46 -3.56
N HIS A 259 -0.42 -24.98 -3.65
CA HIS A 259 -1.45 -25.56 -4.53
C HIS A 259 -1.31 -25.12 -6.00
N LEU A 260 -0.44 -24.14 -6.29
CA LEU A 260 -0.16 -23.65 -7.64
C LEU A 260 1.13 -24.22 -8.25
N ALA A 261 1.86 -25.04 -7.48
CA ALA A 261 2.98 -25.79 -8.04
C ALA A 261 2.39 -26.86 -8.99
N PRO A 262 2.71 -26.86 -10.30
CA PRO A 262 2.37 -28.00 -11.13
C PRO A 262 3.06 -29.24 -10.53
N ASP A 263 2.33 -30.35 -10.45
CA ASP A 263 2.93 -31.66 -10.19
C ASP A 263 4.02 -31.88 -11.24
N LEU A 264 5.25 -31.58 -10.88
CA LEU A 264 6.41 -31.92 -11.70
C LEU A 264 6.65 -33.41 -11.49
N PRO A 265 6.74 -34.20 -12.58
CA PRO A 265 6.96 -35.64 -12.51
C PRO A 265 8.30 -36.02 -11.91
#